data_6b4f3ae8a066ef1e6792bf8ea256ddfe
#
_entry.id   6b4f3ae8a066ef1e6792bf8ea256ddfe
#
_cell.length_a   1.000
_cell.length_b   1.000
_cell.length_c   1.000
_cell.angle_alpha   90.00
_cell.angle_beta   90.00
_cell.angle_gamma   90.00
#
_symmetry.space_group_name_H-M   'P 1'
#
loop_
_entity.id
_entity.type
_entity.pdbx_description
1 polymer ?
#
loop_
_entity_poly.entity_id
_entity_poly.type
_entity_poly.pdbx_seq_one_letter_code
_entity_poly.pdbx_strand_id
1 'polypeptide(L)'
;MTVTKVFPEGFLWGGATAANQCEGAYDVDGRGLANVDVVPIGEDRGAIITGRKKMFDFEDGYFYPAKESIDMYHHFKEDIALFGEMGFKTYRLSIAWSRIFPKGDELEPNEKGLQFYEDLFKECHKYGIEPLVTITHFDCPMHLIEAYGGWRNRKMLEFYERLCRTLFTRYKGLVKYWLTFNEINMILHAPFMGAGLYFEEGENVEQVKYQAAHHELVASAIATKLAHEIDPENKVGCMLAAGQYYPHTCHPRDVWEGLQEDRENYFFIDVQARGYYPNYAKKKWERAGIEIEMTDEDLALMKEHTVDFISFSYYSSRVASGDPAEKEKTAGNIFASIKNPYLDVSEWGWQIDPLGFRITLNSIWDRYQKPLFVVENGLGAVDTPDENGYVEDDYRIDYLRQHILAMRDAVVEDGVELLGYTTWGCIDLVSAGTGEMKKRYGFIYVDRDNEGNGTLKRSKKKSFDWYKKVIATNGADVE
;
A
#
# COMPACT_ATOMS: atom_id res chain seq x y z
N MET A 1 -12.12 23.08 32.14
CA MET A 1 -11.08 23.32 31.13
C MET A 1 -11.27 22.26 30.06
N THR A 2 -11.61 22.63 28.84
CA THR A 2 -11.70 21.70 27.73
C THR A 2 -10.26 21.28 27.42
N VAL A 3 -9.90 20.03 27.69
CA VAL A 3 -8.59 19.49 27.30
C VAL A 3 -8.55 19.50 25.79
N THR A 4 -7.58 20.21 25.21
CA THR A 4 -7.39 20.20 23.76
C THR A 4 -7.01 18.78 23.35
N LYS A 5 -7.81 18.13 22.51
CA LYS A 5 -7.55 16.79 21.99
C LYS A 5 -6.40 16.89 20.97
N VAL A 6 -5.27 16.30 21.28
CA VAL A 6 -4.10 16.22 20.42
C VAL A 6 -3.59 14.78 20.33
N PHE A 7 -2.87 14.45 19.29
CA PHE A 7 -2.20 13.16 19.18
C PHE A 7 -1.02 13.04 20.18
N PRO A 8 -0.57 11.84 20.51
CA PRO A 8 0.58 11.64 21.40
C PRO A 8 1.83 12.40 20.93
N GLU A 9 2.68 12.76 21.88
CA GLU A 9 3.99 13.31 21.55
C GLU A 9 4.80 12.29 20.74
N GLY A 10 5.50 12.75 19.70
CA GLY A 10 6.26 11.87 18.80
C GLY A 10 5.42 11.18 17.74
N PHE A 11 4.14 11.55 17.58
CA PHE A 11 3.28 11.01 16.52
C PHE A 11 3.88 11.30 15.13
N LEU A 12 3.97 10.27 14.30
CA LEU A 12 4.64 10.31 13.00
C LEU A 12 3.69 10.76 11.89
N TRP A 13 3.57 12.07 11.72
CA TRP A 13 2.85 12.68 10.60
C TRP A 13 3.66 12.62 9.32
N GLY A 14 3.03 12.32 8.19
CA GLY A 14 3.72 12.37 6.91
C GLY A 14 2.86 12.06 5.71
N GLY A 15 3.52 11.57 4.67
CA GLY A 15 2.88 11.17 3.42
C GLY A 15 3.54 9.94 2.83
N ALA A 16 2.90 9.35 1.84
CA ALA A 16 3.29 8.09 1.24
C ALA A 16 3.32 8.16 -0.30
N THR A 17 4.26 7.43 -0.88
CA THR A 17 4.35 7.13 -2.32
C THR A 17 4.72 5.67 -2.54
N ALA A 18 4.62 5.20 -3.79
CA ALA A 18 5.14 3.91 -4.22
C ALA A 18 6.09 4.10 -5.40
N ALA A 19 7.19 3.35 -5.43
CA ALA A 19 8.24 3.47 -6.44
C ALA A 19 7.69 3.43 -7.87
N ASN A 20 6.87 2.44 -8.17
CA ASN A 20 6.30 2.24 -9.51
C ASN A 20 5.33 3.36 -9.96
N GLN A 21 4.81 4.16 -9.02
CA GLN A 21 3.84 5.21 -9.30
C GLN A 21 4.47 6.61 -9.35
N CYS A 22 5.72 6.76 -8.90
CA CYS A 22 6.37 8.07 -8.83
C CYS A 22 7.78 8.14 -9.41
N GLU A 23 8.60 7.09 -9.32
CA GLU A 23 10.02 7.16 -9.69
C GLU A 23 10.25 7.39 -11.18
N GLY A 24 9.59 6.63 -12.06
CA GLY A 24 9.96 6.58 -13.46
C GLY A 24 11.35 5.99 -13.68
N ALA A 25 12.10 6.52 -14.64
CA ALA A 25 13.48 6.09 -14.92
C ALA A 25 13.62 4.56 -15.00
N TYR A 26 12.69 3.92 -15.73
CA TYR A 26 12.50 2.46 -15.74
C TYR A 26 13.71 1.70 -16.31
N ASP A 27 14.53 2.32 -17.14
CA ASP A 27 15.72 1.77 -17.79
C ASP A 27 17.04 2.47 -17.41
N VAL A 28 17.00 3.32 -16.36
CA VAL A 28 18.16 4.10 -15.94
C VAL A 28 18.97 3.33 -14.89
N ASP A 29 20.29 3.49 -14.94
CA ASP A 29 21.27 2.96 -13.98
C ASP A 29 21.19 1.44 -13.77
N GLY A 30 20.83 0.70 -14.83
CA GLY A 30 20.81 -0.76 -14.82
C GLY A 30 19.57 -1.36 -14.18
N ARG A 31 18.52 -0.59 -13.94
CA ARG A 31 17.23 -1.11 -13.47
C ARG A 31 16.67 -2.12 -14.48
N GLY A 32 16.16 -3.24 -13.96
CA GLY A 32 15.44 -4.23 -14.75
C GLY A 32 13.94 -3.96 -14.84
N LEU A 33 13.26 -4.68 -15.73
CA LEU A 33 11.81 -4.58 -15.91
C LEU A 33 11.07 -5.25 -14.76
N ALA A 34 10.02 -4.62 -14.29
CA ALA A 34 9.08 -5.16 -13.30
C ALA A 34 7.68 -5.34 -13.90
N ASN A 35 6.85 -6.19 -13.28
CA ASN A 35 5.47 -6.43 -13.72
C ASN A 35 4.64 -5.15 -13.84
N VAL A 36 4.80 -4.21 -12.93
CA VAL A 36 4.09 -2.93 -12.91
C VAL A 36 4.45 -2.02 -14.09
N ASP A 37 5.64 -2.18 -14.68
CA ASP A 37 6.08 -1.39 -15.83
C ASP A 37 5.30 -1.74 -17.09
N VAL A 38 4.87 -2.99 -17.22
CA VAL A 38 4.13 -3.51 -18.39
C VAL A 38 2.60 -3.43 -18.24
N VAL A 39 2.11 -2.75 -17.22
CA VAL A 39 0.66 -2.55 -17.04
C VAL A 39 0.24 -1.23 -17.67
N PRO A 40 -0.43 -1.27 -18.85
CA PRO A 40 -0.81 -0.06 -19.56
C PRO A 40 -2.00 0.65 -18.93
N ILE A 41 -2.24 1.88 -19.34
CA ILE A 41 -3.53 2.53 -19.17
C ILE A 41 -4.53 1.99 -20.20
N GLY A 42 -5.81 1.95 -19.88
CA GLY A 42 -6.88 1.58 -20.80
C GLY A 42 -7.61 0.29 -20.44
N GLU A 43 -8.36 -0.24 -21.42
CA GLU A 43 -9.34 -1.30 -21.22
C GLU A 43 -8.73 -2.64 -20.74
N ASP A 44 -7.52 -2.96 -21.20
CA ASP A 44 -6.84 -4.21 -20.86
C ASP A 44 -6.24 -4.24 -19.45
N ARG A 45 -6.09 -3.05 -18.83
CA ARG A 45 -5.45 -2.94 -17.50
C ARG A 45 -6.07 -3.89 -16.47
N GLY A 46 -7.39 -3.92 -16.37
CA GLY A 46 -8.10 -4.79 -15.42
C GLY A 46 -7.84 -6.27 -15.65
N ALA A 47 -7.79 -6.71 -16.91
CA ALA A 47 -7.50 -8.10 -17.25
C ALA A 47 -6.04 -8.49 -16.95
N ILE A 48 -5.11 -7.56 -17.15
CA ILE A 48 -3.68 -7.78 -16.87
C ILE A 48 -3.42 -7.84 -15.36
N ILE A 49 -3.87 -6.88 -14.58
CA ILE A 49 -3.63 -6.84 -13.13
C ILE A 49 -4.26 -8.02 -12.38
N THR A 50 -5.32 -8.61 -12.95
CA THR A 50 -5.98 -9.81 -12.39
C THR A 50 -5.39 -11.13 -12.92
N GLY A 51 -4.34 -11.09 -13.75
CA GLY A 51 -3.68 -12.28 -14.29
C GLY A 51 -4.46 -13.02 -15.37
N ARG A 52 -5.55 -12.44 -15.88
CA ARG A 52 -6.39 -13.02 -16.95
C ARG A 52 -5.83 -12.77 -18.35
N LYS A 53 -5.04 -11.72 -18.51
CA LYS A 53 -4.33 -11.39 -19.75
C LYS A 53 -2.83 -11.27 -19.46
N LYS A 54 -2.02 -12.05 -20.16
CA LYS A 54 -0.55 -11.98 -20.05
C LYS A 54 -0.04 -10.72 -20.74
N MET A 55 0.87 -10.02 -20.04
CA MET A 55 1.63 -8.89 -20.56
C MET A 55 3.01 -8.94 -19.89
N PHE A 56 4.04 -9.37 -20.62
CA PHE A 56 5.38 -9.59 -20.05
C PHE A 56 6.43 -8.63 -20.63
N ASP A 57 6.05 -7.90 -21.67
CA ASP A 57 6.89 -6.88 -22.30
C ASP A 57 6.01 -5.73 -22.82
N PHE A 58 6.64 -4.68 -23.30
CA PHE A 58 5.94 -3.59 -23.94
C PHE A 58 5.44 -4.00 -25.32
N GLU A 59 4.18 -3.71 -25.59
CA GLU A 59 3.53 -3.94 -26.88
C GLU A 59 3.18 -2.61 -27.54
N ASP A 60 3.18 -2.58 -28.87
CA ASP A 60 2.78 -1.40 -29.64
C ASP A 60 1.31 -1.03 -29.40
N GLY A 61 1.02 0.25 -29.43
CA GLY A 61 -0.34 0.77 -29.27
C GLY A 61 -0.79 1.01 -27.83
N TYR A 62 0.03 0.69 -26.84
CA TYR A 62 -0.23 0.97 -25.44
C TYR A 62 0.62 2.11 -24.88
N PHE A 63 0.05 2.86 -23.93
CA PHE A 63 0.79 3.79 -23.10
C PHE A 63 1.06 3.17 -21.72
N TYR A 64 2.32 3.17 -21.31
CA TYR A 64 2.79 2.58 -20.05
C TYR A 64 3.20 3.69 -19.06
N PRO A 65 2.30 4.11 -18.16
CA PRO A 65 2.54 5.29 -17.34
C PRO A 65 3.70 5.16 -16.36
N ALA A 66 4.03 3.94 -15.93
CA ALA A 66 5.12 3.69 -14.97
C ALA A 66 6.51 3.98 -15.54
N LYS A 67 6.69 3.99 -16.88
CA LYS A 67 8.00 4.26 -17.51
C LYS A 67 8.62 5.56 -17.03
N GLU A 68 7.84 6.61 -16.99
CA GLU A 68 8.29 7.95 -16.60
C GLU A 68 7.65 8.40 -15.28
N SER A 69 6.41 8.00 -15.01
CA SER A 69 5.64 8.44 -13.85
C SER A 69 5.71 9.96 -13.69
N ILE A 70 6.18 10.45 -12.55
CA ILE A 70 6.47 11.87 -12.30
C ILE A 70 7.97 12.16 -12.24
N ASP A 71 8.79 11.20 -12.67
CA ASP A 71 10.25 11.29 -12.67
C ASP A 71 10.86 11.69 -11.30
N MET A 72 10.29 11.14 -10.24
CA MET A 72 10.83 11.39 -8.89
C MET A 72 12.28 10.91 -8.74
N TYR A 73 12.69 9.93 -9.56
CA TYR A 73 14.09 9.47 -9.58
C TYR A 73 15.09 10.62 -9.74
N HIS A 74 14.81 11.57 -10.64
CA HIS A 74 15.66 12.74 -10.87
C HIS A 74 15.25 13.95 -10.00
N HIS A 75 14.04 13.98 -9.44
CA HIS A 75 13.49 15.12 -8.69
C HIS A 75 13.41 14.88 -7.16
N PHE A 76 13.85 13.75 -6.62
CA PHE A 76 13.62 13.37 -5.22
C PHE A 76 14.12 14.41 -4.21
N LYS A 77 15.21 15.13 -4.50
CA LYS A 77 15.73 16.17 -3.59
C LYS A 77 14.79 17.36 -3.48
N GLU A 78 14.21 17.79 -4.62
CA GLU A 78 13.19 18.83 -4.66
C GLU A 78 11.92 18.39 -3.92
N ASP A 79 11.46 17.16 -4.19
CA ASP A 79 10.25 16.61 -3.61
C ASP A 79 10.38 16.45 -2.09
N ILE A 80 11.50 15.91 -1.60
CA ILE A 80 11.77 15.76 -0.16
C ILE A 80 11.93 17.12 0.53
N ALA A 81 12.49 18.13 -0.15
CA ALA A 81 12.57 19.48 0.39
C ALA A 81 11.15 20.06 0.63
N LEU A 82 10.19 19.80 -0.27
CA LEU A 82 8.80 20.18 -0.10
C LEU A 82 8.14 19.43 1.06
N PHE A 83 8.44 18.14 1.24
CA PHE A 83 7.97 17.37 2.40
C PHE A 83 8.53 17.92 3.71
N GLY A 84 9.80 18.30 3.72
CA GLY A 84 10.44 18.98 4.86
C GLY A 84 9.80 20.33 5.17
N GLU A 85 9.49 21.14 4.17
CA GLU A 85 8.76 22.40 4.34
C GLU A 85 7.35 22.18 4.92
N MET A 86 6.67 21.10 4.52
CA MET A 86 5.36 20.73 5.07
C MET A 86 5.45 20.24 6.52
N GLY A 87 6.66 19.91 6.98
CA GLY A 87 6.91 19.48 8.35
C GLY A 87 6.76 17.99 8.59
N PHE A 88 6.86 17.16 7.56
CA PHE A 88 6.80 15.70 7.71
C PHE A 88 7.75 15.22 8.80
N LYS A 89 7.27 14.28 9.60
CA LYS A 89 8.04 13.50 10.58
C LYS A 89 8.43 12.14 10.03
N THR A 90 7.64 11.62 9.09
CA THR A 90 7.94 10.39 8.37
C THR A 90 7.58 10.53 6.90
N TYR A 91 8.29 9.80 6.04
CA TYR A 91 7.95 9.63 4.64
C TYR A 91 7.95 8.14 4.33
N ARG A 92 6.78 7.63 3.95
CA ARG A 92 6.65 6.25 3.48
C ARG A 92 6.93 6.17 1.99
N LEU A 93 7.83 5.27 1.62
CA LEU A 93 8.18 4.99 0.23
C LEU A 93 8.37 3.48 0.04
N SER A 94 8.54 3.05 -1.19
CA SER A 94 8.86 1.65 -1.48
C SER A 94 10.17 1.50 -2.25
N ILE A 95 10.75 0.30 -2.17
CA ILE A 95 11.91 -0.10 -2.96
C ILE A 95 11.44 -0.70 -4.27
N ALA A 96 11.97 -0.27 -5.41
CA ALA A 96 11.83 -0.99 -6.67
C ALA A 96 12.81 -2.17 -6.65
N TRP A 97 12.32 -3.39 -6.47
CA TRP A 97 13.14 -4.61 -6.39
C TRP A 97 14.08 -4.72 -7.59
N SER A 98 13.57 -4.49 -8.80
CA SER A 98 14.34 -4.55 -10.04
C SER A 98 15.40 -3.46 -10.19
N ARG A 99 15.42 -2.45 -9.32
CA ARG A 99 16.51 -1.46 -9.22
C ARG A 99 17.68 -2.00 -8.41
N ILE A 100 17.40 -2.88 -7.45
CA ILE A 100 18.41 -3.53 -6.58
C ILE A 100 18.93 -4.82 -7.19
N PHE A 101 18.03 -5.66 -7.68
CA PHE A 101 18.35 -6.89 -8.42
C PHE A 101 17.55 -6.86 -9.74
N PRO A 102 18.15 -6.45 -10.86
CA PRO A 102 17.45 -6.21 -12.13
C PRO A 102 16.62 -7.39 -12.64
N LYS A 103 17.11 -8.60 -12.48
CA LYS A 103 16.40 -9.85 -12.79
C LYS A 103 15.76 -10.49 -11.56
N GLY A 104 16.22 -10.15 -10.35
CA GLY A 104 15.76 -10.68 -9.08
C GLY A 104 16.51 -11.90 -8.56
N ASP A 105 17.16 -12.67 -9.41
CA ASP A 105 17.89 -13.90 -9.07
C ASP A 105 19.42 -13.78 -9.10
N GLU A 106 19.95 -12.57 -9.35
CA GLU A 106 21.38 -12.31 -9.26
C GLU A 106 21.91 -12.53 -7.83
N LEU A 107 23.18 -12.90 -7.73
CA LEU A 107 23.86 -13.04 -6.44
C LEU A 107 24.34 -11.68 -5.89
N GLU A 108 24.68 -10.75 -6.77
CA GLU A 108 25.21 -9.43 -6.42
C GLU A 108 24.20 -8.34 -6.78
N PRO A 109 23.96 -7.36 -5.88
CA PRO A 109 23.04 -6.27 -6.13
C PRO A 109 23.63 -5.22 -7.09
N ASN A 110 22.76 -4.45 -7.71
CA ASN A 110 23.11 -3.27 -8.49
C ASN A 110 23.47 -2.11 -7.56
N GLU A 111 24.75 -1.75 -7.48
CA GLU A 111 25.25 -0.71 -6.60
C GLU A 111 24.63 0.67 -6.88
N LYS A 112 24.32 0.99 -8.14
CA LYS A 112 23.67 2.27 -8.47
C LYS A 112 22.26 2.38 -7.89
N GLY A 113 21.52 1.29 -7.90
CA GLY A 113 20.20 1.22 -7.24
C GLY A 113 20.28 1.38 -5.73
N LEU A 114 21.27 0.71 -5.10
CA LEU A 114 21.51 0.86 -3.67
C LEU A 114 21.89 2.30 -3.29
N GLN A 115 22.76 2.93 -4.09
CA GLN A 115 23.21 4.32 -3.86
C GLN A 115 22.05 5.31 -4.01
N PHE A 116 21.16 5.13 -4.98
CA PHE A 116 19.97 5.96 -5.15
C PHE A 116 19.14 6.04 -3.86
N TYR A 117 18.77 4.89 -3.29
CA TYR A 117 17.98 4.87 -2.05
C TYR A 117 18.77 5.37 -0.84
N GLU A 118 20.07 5.11 -0.77
CA GLU A 118 20.93 5.67 0.29
C GLU A 118 20.91 7.20 0.25
N ASP A 119 21.05 7.80 -0.93
CA ASP A 119 21.00 9.25 -1.11
C ASP A 119 19.62 9.81 -0.75
N LEU A 120 18.56 9.10 -1.13
CA LEU A 120 17.18 9.46 -0.79
C LEU A 120 16.95 9.45 0.74
N PHE A 121 17.41 8.42 1.44
CA PHE A 121 17.28 8.34 2.91
C PHE A 121 18.11 9.42 3.63
N LYS A 122 19.30 9.71 3.15
CA LYS A 122 20.13 10.81 3.67
C LYS A 122 19.44 12.16 3.46
N GLU A 123 18.78 12.36 2.32
CA GLU A 123 18.01 13.58 2.06
C GLU A 123 16.81 13.68 3.03
N CYS A 124 16.11 12.59 3.33
CA CYS A 124 15.07 12.57 4.37
C CYS A 124 15.60 13.01 5.72
N HIS A 125 16.72 12.44 6.18
CA HIS A 125 17.33 12.77 7.47
C HIS A 125 17.79 14.24 7.56
N LYS A 126 18.20 14.84 6.46
CA LYS A 126 18.55 16.27 6.40
C LYS A 126 17.40 17.18 6.85
N TYR A 127 16.15 16.75 6.63
CA TYR A 127 14.94 17.47 7.05
C TYR A 127 14.31 16.91 8.33
N GLY A 128 14.96 15.96 9.00
CA GLY A 128 14.43 15.31 10.20
C GLY A 128 13.23 14.38 9.90
N ILE A 129 13.16 13.84 8.69
CA ILE A 129 12.12 12.92 8.24
C ILE A 129 12.61 11.47 8.41
N GLU A 130 11.87 10.67 9.18
CA GLU A 130 12.14 9.23 9.36
C GLU A 130 11.60 8.46 8.15
N PRO A 131 12.43 7.69 7.43
CA PRO A 131 11.94 6.81 6.38
C PRO A 131 11.11 5.65 6.94
N LEU A 132 9.97 5.38 6.31
CA LEU A 132 9.17 4.16 6.49
C LEU A 132 9.15 3.42 5.16
N VAL A 133 9.83 2.28 5.09
CA VAL A 133 10.15 1.64 3.81
C VAL A 133 9.33 0.37 3.59
N THR A 134 8.54 0.35 2.53
CA THR A 134 7.88 -0.85 2.03
C THR A 134 8.86 -1.60 1.12
N ILE A 135 9.18 -2.85 1.47
CA ILE A 135 10.16 -3.67 0.73
C ILE A 135 9.62 -3.99 -0.66
N THR A 136 8.35 -4.41 -0.75
CA THR A 136 7.69 -4.74 -2.02
C THR A 136 6.32 -4.06 -2.10
N HIS A 137 6.13 -3.20 -3.10
CA HIS A 137 4.87 -2.49 -3.34
C HIS A 137 4.37 -2.79 -4.76
N PHE A 138 3.84 -4.01 -4.96
CA PHE A 138 3.30 -4.51 -6.22
C PHE A 138 4.31 -4.68 -7.35
N ASP A 139 5.58 -4.49 -7.10
CA ASP A 139 6.64 -4.62 -8.08
C ASP A 139 7.44 -5.90 -7.86
N CYS A 140 7.46 -6.74 -8.89
CA CYS A 140 8.24 -7.97 -8.94
C CYS A 140 9.08 -7.93 -10.22
N PRO A 141 10.39 -8.24 -10.17
CA PRO A 141 11.18 -8.36 -11.38
C PRO A 141 10.54 -9.28 -12.39
N MET A 142 10.36 -8.80 -13.63
CA MET A 142 9.65 -9.56 -14.67
C MET A 142 10.30 -10.91 -14.95
N HIS A 143 11.62 -10.98 -14.88
CA HIS A 143 12.34 -12.24 -15.04
C HIS A 143 11.91 -13.31 -14.02
N LEU A 144 11.61 -12.94 -12.78
CA LEU A 144 11.13 -13.88 -11.76
C LEU A 144 9.74 -14.42 -12.10
N ILE A 145 8.93 -13.64 -12.81
CA ILE A 145 7.61 -14.07 -13.28
C ILE A 145 7.74 -15.01 -14.47
N GLU A 146 8.56 -14.66 -15.46
CA GLU A 146 8.77 -15.46 -16.67
C GLU A 146 9.47 -16.79 -16.37
N ALA A 147 10.55 -16.75 -15.58
CA ALA A 147 11.38 -17.93 -15.32
C ALA A 147 10.82 -18.83 -14.21
N TYR A 148 10.11 -18.27 -13.22
CA TYR A 148 9.69 -18.99 -12.01
C TYR A 148 8.17 -18.96 -11.76
N GLY A 149 7.43 -18.12 -12.46
CA GLY A 149 5.99 -17.97 -12.26
C GLY A 149 5.58 -17.07 -11.09
N GLY A 150 6.48 -16.19 -10.65
CA GLY A 150 6.22 -15.30 -9.53
C GLY A 150 6.08 -16.05 -8.19
N TRP A 151 5.29 -15.53 -7.28
CA TRP A 151 5.16 -16.06 -5.91
C TRP A 151 4.52 -17.43 -5.79
N ARG A 152 3.99 -18.02 -6.87
CA ARG A 152 3.61 -19.45 -6.86
C ARG A 152 4.81 -20.39 -6.63
N ASN A 153 6.03 -19.94 -6.96
CA ASN A 153 7.24 -20.72 -6.85
C ASN A 153 7.95 -20.46 -5.52
N ARG A 154 8.23 -21.52 -4.78
CA ARG A 154 8.91 -21.46 -3.48
C ARG A 154 10.31 -20.81 -3.55
N LYS A 155 10.98 -20.81 -4.70
CA LYS A 155 12.27 -20.13 -4.89
C LYS A 155 12.21 -18.62 -4.64
N MET A 156 11.02 -18.02 -4.73
CA MET A 156 10.84 -16.61 -4.37
C MET A 156 11.28 -16.30 -2.95
N LEU A 157 11.20 -17.26 -2.02
CA LEU A 157 11.67 -17.10 -0.64
C LEU A 157 13.18 -16.79 -0.61
N GLU A 158 13.99 -17.49 -1.41
CA GLU A 158 15.44 -17.26 -1.49
C GLU A 158 15.77 -15.88 -2.07
N PHE A 159 15.08 -15.49 -3.14
CA PHE A 159 15.30 -14.20 -3.79
C PHE A 159 14.89 -13.03 -2.90
N TYR A 160 13.75 -13.16 -2.22
CA TYR A 160 13.25 -12.14 -1.30
C TYR A 160 14.12 -12.06 -0.02
N GLU A 161 14.60 -13.18 0.52
CA GLU A 161 15.55 -13.20 1.63
C GLU A 161 16.83 -12.42 1.27
N ARG A 162 17.36 -12.65 0.07
CA ARG A 162 18.55 -11.93 -0.42
C ARG A 162 18.30 -10.44 -0.55
N LEU A 163 17.15 -10.04 -1.09
CA LEU A 163 16.73 -8.64 -1.13
C LEU A 163 16.69 -8.04 0.28
N CYS A 164 15.99 -8.67 1.20
CA CYS A 164 15.85 -8.19 2.58
C CYS A 164 17.20 -8.05 3.29
N ARG A 165 18.05 -9.06 3.20
CA ARG A 165 19.39 -9.05 3.79
C ARG A 165 20.23 -7.90 3.25
N THR A 166 20.17 -7.67 1.95
CA THR A 166 20.86 -6.57 1.27
C THR A 166 20.37 -5.22 1.79
N LEU A 167 19.05 -5.01 1.84
CA LEU A 167 18.47 -3.74 2.27
C LEU A 167 18.74 -3.46 3.76
N PHE A 168 18.51 -4.42 4.65
CA PHE A 168 18.71 -4.25 6.08
C PHE A 168 20.19 -4.00 6.44
N THR A 169 21.11 -4.64 5.71
CA THR A 169 22.55 -4.45 5.91
C THR A 169 22.99 -3.07 5.39
N ARG A 170 22.60 -2.72 4.16
CA ARG A 170 23.02 -1.46 3.52
C ARG A 170 22.49 -0.25 4.25
N TYR A 171 21.22 -0.30 4.69
CA TYR A 171 20.52 0.86 5.26
C TYR A 171 20.45 0.85 6.79
N LYS A 172 21.25 0.00 7.45
CA LYS A 172 21.37 0.00 8.91
C LYS A 172 21.73 1.40 9.40
N GLY A 173 20.94 1.91 10.36
CA GLY A 173 21.08 3.26 10.90
C GLY A 173 20.49 4.38 10.02
N LEU A 174 20.04 4.07 8.80
CA LEU A 174 19.32 5.01 7.93
C LEU A 174 17.81 4.76 7.93
N VAL A 175 17.38 3.50 8.05
CA VAL A 175 15.98 3.10 8.06
C VAL A 175 15.71 2.24 9.28
N LYS A 176 14.66 2.58 10.01
CA LYS A 176 14.21 1.85 11.21
C LYS A 176 12.89 1.13 11.00
N TYR A 177 11.98 1.71 10.22
CA TYR A 177 10.62 1.19 10.01
C TYR A 177 10.49 0.54 8.63
N TRP A 178 10.03 -0.72 8.62
CA TRP A 178 9.92 -1.55 7.44
C TRP A 178 8.55 -2.18 7.34
N LEU A 179 7.99 -2.23 6.13
CA LEU A 179 6.81 -3.01 5.78
C LEU A 179 7.19 -4.09 4.77
N THR A 180 6.73 -5.32 4.98
CA THR A 180 7.17 -6.45 4.15
C THR A 180 6.53 -6.44 2.77
N PHE A 181 5.20 -6.41 2.70
CA PHE A 181 4.40 -6.36 1.46
C PHE A 181 3.33 -5.30 1.58
N ASN A 182 3.17 -4.49 0.53
CA ASN A 182 2.05 -3.57 0.45
C ASN A 182 0.75 -4.33 0.21
N GLU A 183 -0.28 -4.01 0.99
CA GLU A 183 -1.63 -4.56 0.82
C GLU A 183 -1.62 -6.05 0.45
N ILE A 184 -1.01 -6.87 1.30
CA ILE A 184 -0.77 -8.30 1.02
C ILE A 184 -2.04 -9.07 0.63
N ASN A 185 -3.21 -8.64 1.10
CA ASN A 185 -4.50 -9.21 0.74
C ASN A 185 -4.91 -8.94 -0.73
N MET A 186 -4.21 -8.02 -1.42
CA MET A 186 -4.46 -7.76 -2.84
C MET A 186 -4.10 -8.94 -3.75
N ILE A 187 -3.33 -9.91 -3.30
CA ILE A 187 -3.09 -11.17 -4.02
C ILE A 187 -4.40 -11.87 -4.41
N LEU A 188 -5.47 -11.72 -3.62
CA LEU A 188 -6.77 -12.31 -3.93
C LEU A 188 -7.54 -11.55 -5.02
N HIS A 189 -7.28 -10.25 -5.19
CA HIS A 189 -8.04 -9.35 -6.06
C HIS A 189 -7.28 -8.91 -7.31
N ALA A 190 -5.98 -8.67 -7.19
CA ALA A 190 -5.10 -8.25 -8.26
C ALA A 190 -3.80 -9.09 -8.25
N PRO A 191 -3.91 -10.41 -8.47
CA PRO A 191 -2.81 -11.36 -8.26
C PRO A 191 -1.57 -11.12 -9.13
N PHE A 192 -1.70 -10.53 -10.31
CA PHE A 192 -0.52 -10.18 -11.11
C PHE A 192 0.26 -9.01 -10.49
N MET A 193 -0.43 -7.99 -9.99
CA MET A 193 0.24 -6.91 -9.25
C MET A 193 0.73 -7.38 -7.89
N GLY A 194 -0.13 -8.07 -7.13
CA GLY A 194 0.19 -8.47 -5.75
C GLY A 194 1.30 -9.50 -5.65
N ALA A 195 1.36 -10.45 -6.58
CA ALA A 195 2.25 -11.61 -6.46
C ALA A 195 2.84 -12.11 -7.80
N GLY A 196 2.77 -11.33 -8.87
CA GLY A 196 3.27 -11.72 -10.18
C GLY A 196 2.59 -12.97 -10.76
N LEU A 197 1.32 -13.18 -10.44
CA LEU A 197 0.57 -14.36 -10.87
C LEU A 197 -0.21 -14.11 -12.15
N TYR A 198 -0.12 -15.07 -13.04
CA TYR A 198 -1.00 -15.23 -14.19
C TYR A 198 -1.53 -16.66 -14.21
N PHE A 199 -2.61 -16.91 -14.91
CA PHE A 199 -3.31 -18.20 -14.86
C PHE A 199 -3.48 -18.78 -16.25
N GLU A 200 -3.30 -20.12 -16.35
CA GLU A 200 -3.59 -20.88 -17.56
C GLU A 200 -5.04 -21.35 -17.56
N GLU A 201 -5.55 -21.67 -18.75
CA GLU A 201 -6.90 -22.20 -18.90
C GLU A 201 -7.06 -23.51 -18.11
N GLY A 202 -8.12 -23.58 -17.29
CA GLY A 202 -8.43 -24.76 -16.47
C GLY A 202 -7.63 -24.87 -15.16
N GLU A 203 -6.76 -23.92 -14.86
CA GLU A 203 -6.00 -23.91 -13.61
C GLU A 203 -6.90 -23.54 -12.41
N ASN A 204 -6.68 -24.17 -11.27
CA ASN A 204 -7.36 -23.80 -10.03
C ASN A 204 -6.77 -22.49 -9.46
N VAL A 205 -7.39 -21.36 -9.82
CA VAL A 205 -6.93 -20.02 -9.47
C VAL A 205 -6.80 -19.81 -7.96
N GLU A 206 -7.76 -20.29 -7.17
CA GLU A 206 -7.72 -20.15 -5.71
C GLU A 206 -6.58 -20.97 -5.08
N GLN A 207 -6.33 -22.18 -5.58
CA GLN A 207 -5.18 -22.99 -5.17
C GLN A 207 -3.86 -22.24 -5.37
N VAL A 208 -3.68 -21.61 -6.54
CA VAL A 208 -2.46 -20.86 -6.88
C VAL A 208 -2.32 -19.63 -6.01
N LYS A 209 -3.39 -18.85 -5.83
CA LYS A 209 -3.39 -17.65 -5.00
C LYS A 209 -3.01 -17.96 -3.55
N TYR A 210 -3.62 -18.97 -2.93
CA TYR A 210 -3.34 -19.31 -1.54
C TYR A 210 -1.96 -19.96 -1.35
N GLN A 211 -1.46 -20.71 -2.34
CA GLN A 211 -0.07 -21.19 -2.30
C GLN A 211 0.92 -20.03 -2.37
N ALA A 212 0.69 -19.07 -3.25
CA ALA A 212 1.52 -17.87 -3.34
C ALA A 212 1.41 -17.00 -2.06
N ALA A 213 0.21 -16.88 -1.50
CA ALA A 213 -0.01 -16.20 -0.22
C ALA A 213 0.79 -16.87 0.91
N HIS A 214 0.85 -18.21 0.96
CA HIS A 214 1.70 -18.93 1.91
C HIS A 214 3.17 -18.53 1.76
N HIS A 215 3.69 -18.47 0.53
CA HIS A 215 5.07 -18.06 0.30
C HIS A 215 5.34 -16.61 0.74
N GLU A 216 4.44 -15.67 0.47
CA GLU A 216 4.59 -14.29 0.94
C GLU A 216 4.50 -14.19 2.48
N LEU A 217 3.64 -14.96 3.14
CA LEU A 217 3.55 -15.00 4.60
C LEU A 217 4.83 -15.55 5.24
N VAL A 218 5.40 -16.61 4.68
CA VAL A 218 6.72 -17.13 5.12
C VAL A 218 7.83 -16.11 4.85
N ALA A 219 7.83 -15.47 3.67
CA ALA A 219 8.78 -14.42 3.33
C ALA A 219 8.71 -13.23 4.30
N SER A 220 7.51 -12.85 4.72
CA SER A 220 7.32 -11.80 5.74
C SER A 220 7.94 -12.19 7.09
N ALA A 221 7.83 -13.45 7.50
CA ALA A 221 8.46 -13.96 8.72
C ALA A 221 10.00 -13.99 8.59
N ILE A 222 10.53 -14.40 7.43
CA ILE A 222 11.97 -14.35 7.13
C ILE A 222 12.49 -12.91 7.20
N ALA A 223 11.79 -11.96 6.58
CA ALA A 223 12.16 -10.56 6.63
C ALA A 223 12.17 -10.01 8.07
N THR A 224 11.16 -10.33 8.86
CA THR A 224 11.07 -9.90 10.27
C THR A 224 12.24 -10.45 11.09
N LYS A 225 12.56 -11.74 10.92
CA LYS A 225 13.72 -12.38 11.55
C LYS A 225 15.01 -11.65 11.20
N LEU A 226 15.29 -11.49 9.91
CA LEU A 226 16.51 -10.86 9.41
C LEU A 226 16.65 -9.41 9.87
N ALA A 227 15.55 -8.65 9.85
CA ALA A 227 15.57 -7.27 10.30
C ALA A 227 16.04 -7.15 11.75
N HIS A 228 15.51 -7.98 12.65
CA HIS A 228 15.87 -7.99 14.06
C HIS A 228 17.29 -8.54 14.31
N GLU A 229 17.74 -9.56 13.54
CA GLU A 229 19.10 -10.09 13.65
C GLU A 229 20.17 -9.09 13.21
N ILE A 230 19.91 -8.33 12.13
CA ILE A 230 20.85 -7.35 11.58
C ILE A 230 20.89 -6.08 12.44
N ASP A 231 19.73 -5.61 12.88
CA ASP A 231 19.59 -4.46 13.75
C ASP A 231 18.37 -4.62 14.68
N PRO A 232 18.57 -4.81 15.99
CA PRO A 232 17.48 -4.94 16.95
C PRO A 232 16.58 -3.68 17.07
N GLU A 233 17.02 -2.53 16.59
CA GLU A 233 16.22 -1.31 16.54
C GLU A 233 15.18 -1.31 15.40
N ASN A 234 15.33 -2.18 14.41
CA ASN A 234 14.36 -2.31 13.32
C ASN A 234 12.98 -2.69 13.85
N LYS A 235 11.97 -2.04 13.28
CA LYS A 235 10.55 -2.32 13.50
C LYS A 235 9.92 -2.76 12.19
N VAL A 236 9.31 -3.93 12.19
CA VAL A 236 8.71 -4.54 11.00
C VAL A 236 7.20 -4.61 11.16
N GLY A 237 6.47 -4.08 10.19
CA GLY A 237 5.03 -4.14 10.12
C GLY A 237 4.52 -4.97 8.95
N CYS A 238 3.29 -5.48 9.08
CA CYS A 238 2.48 -5.93 7.97
C CYS A 238 1.67 -4.77 7.41
N MET A 239 1.10 -4.93 6.22
CA MET A 239 0.28 -3.89 5.59
C MET A 239 -0.94 -4.48 4.89
N LEU A 240 -2.12 -4.03 5.31
CA LEU A 240 -3.43 -4.51 4.87
C LEU A 240 -4.16 -3.42 4.08
N ALA A 241 -4.80 -3.77 2.96
CA ALA A 241 -5.87 -2.95 2.39
C ALA A 241 -7.12 -3.13 3.26
N ALA A 242 -7.34 -2.20 4.19
CA ALA A 242 -8.42 -2.29 5.16
C ALA A 242 -9.71 -1.59 4.67
N GLY A 243 -10.79 -1.88 5.35
CA GLY A 243 -12.09 -1.26 5.17
C GLY A 243 -13.12 -2.03 5.98
N GLN A 244 -14.03 -1.31 6.63
CA GLN A 244 -15.10 -1.92 7.37
C GLN A 244 -16.13 -2.53 6.43
N TYR A 245 -16.52 -3.78 6.67
CA TYR A 245 -17.66 -4.41 6.00
C TYR A 245 -18.91 -4.27 6.86
N TYR A 246 -19.87 -3.48 6.38
CA TYR A 246 -21.19 -3.40 7.00
C TYR A 246 -22.11 -4.46 6.43
N PRO A 247 -22.96 -5.11 7.24
CA PRO A 247 -24.07 -5.89 6.70
C PRO A 247 -25.06 -4.94 5.99
N HIS A 248 -25.55 -5.34 4.83
CA HIS A 248 -26.54 -4.53 4.08
C HIS A 248 -27.82 -4.26 4.90
N THR A 249 -28.22 -5.24 5.70
CA THR A 249 -29.31 -5.13 6.67
C THR A 249 -28.95 -5.87 7.96
N CYS A 250 -29.81 -5.76 8.98
CA CYS A 250 -29.69 -6.57 10.21
C CYS A 250 -30.13 -8.03 10.01
N HIS A 251 -30.44 -8.46 8.78
CA HIS A 251 -30.77 -9.86 8.52
C HIS A 251 -29.56 -10.76 8.82
N PRO A 252 -29.74 -11.89 9.56
CA PRO A 252 -28.61 -12.72 9.97
C PRO A 252 -27.69 -13.21 8.83
N ARG A 253 -28.22 -13.38 7.62
CA ARG A 253 -27.41 -13.76 6.44
C ARG A 253 -26.48 -12.63 6.00
N ASP A 254 -26.94 -11.37 6.04
CA ASP A 254 -26.09 -10.22 5.71
C ASP A 254 -25.00 -10.05 6.75
N VAL A 255 -25.32 -10.23 8.04
CA VAL A 255 -24.33 -10.18 9.13
C VAL A 255 -23.31 -11.31 8.99
N TRP A 256 -23.76 -12.53 8.64
CA TRP A 256 -22.87 -13.66 8.39
C TRP A 256 -21.92 -13.40 7.21
N GLU A 257 -22.43 -12.82 6.12
CA GLU A 257 -21.61 -12.49 4.97
C GLU A 257 -20.56 -11.43 5.30
N GLY A 258 -20.93 -10.37 6.04
CA GLY A 258 -19.96 -9.39 6.54
C GLY A 258 -18.83 -10.03 7.35
N LEU A 259 -19.16 -11.02 8.19
CA LEU A 259 -18.15 -11.77 8.93
C LEU A 259 -17.23 -12.60 8.01
N GLN A 260 -17.75 -13.18 6.92
CA GLN A 260 -16.91 -13.94 5.97
C GLN A 260 -15.97 -13.01 5.18
N GLU A 261 -16.46 -11.86 4.73
CA GLU A 261 -15.65 -10.84 4.05
C GLU A 261 -14.53 -10.31 4.97
N ASP A 262 -14.83 -10.02 6.22
CA ASP A 262 -13.83 -9.62 7.21
C ASP A 262 -12.78 -10.71 7.43
N ARG A 263 -13.17 -11.98 7.50
CA ARG A 263 -12.23 -13.11 7.64
C ARG A 263 -11.32 -13.26 6.44
N GLU A 264 -11.82 -13.08 5.23
CA GLU A 264 -11.03 -13.13 4.02
C GLU A 264 -10.01 -11.99 4.00
N ASN A 265 -10.43 -10.81 4.41
CA ASN A 265 -9.59 -9.62 4.47
C ASN A 265 -8.52 -9.74 5.56
N TYR A 266 -8.90 -10.09 6.80
CA TYR A 266 -7.98 -10.19 7.93
C TYR A 266 -7.10 -11.45 7.94
N PHE A 267 -7.36 -12.44 7.10
CA PHE A 267 -6.61 -13.70 7.02
C PHE A 267 -5.09 -13.48 7.06
N PHE A 268 -4.58 -12.58 6.25
CA PHE A 268 -3.14 -12.33 6.11
C PHE A 268 -2.52 -11.78 7.39
N ILE A 269 -3.13 -10.74 7.94
CA ILE A 269 -2.58 -10.14 9.17
C ILE A 269 -2.88 -10.96 10.42
N ASP A 270 -3.91 -11.81 10.41
CA ASP A 270 -4.07 -12.84 11.46
C ASP A 270 -2.82 -13.73 11.53
N VAL A 271 -2.27 -14.12 10.39
CA VAL A 271 -1.05 -14.94 10.33
C VAL A 271 0.18 -14.13 10.71
N GLN A 272 0.38 -12.96 10.13
CA GLN A 272 1.57 -12.13 10.37
C GLN A 272 1.64 -11.62 11.82
N ALA A 273 0.50 -11.35 12.45
CA ALA A 273 0.44 -10.85 13.83
C ALA A 273 0.41 -11.94 14.90
N ARG A 274 -0.16 -13.12 14.61
CA ARG A 274 -0.35 -14.21 15.56
C ARG A 274 0.58 -15.41 15.32
N GLY A 275 1.12 -15.55 14.11
CA GLY A 275 2.09 -16.58 13.76
C GLY A 275 1.50 -17.97 13.46
N TYR A 276 0.21 -18.06 13.15
CA TYR A 276 -0.43 -19.33 12.79
C TYR A 276 -1.65 -19.13 11.90
N TYR A 277 -2.00 -20.15 11.12
CA TYR A 277 -3.21 -20.13 10.29
C TYR A 277 -4.47 -20.30 11.14
N PRO A 278 -5.45 -19.37 11.03
CA PRO A 278 -6.70 -19.48 11.76
C PRO A 278 -7.54 -20.66 11.27
N ASN A 279 -8.34 -21.25 12.17
CA ASN A 279 -9.15 -22.42 11.84
C ASN A 279 -10.17 -22.16 10.74
N TYR A 280 -10.72 -20.93 10.65
CA TYR A 280 -11.66 -20.60 9.59
C TYR A 280 -11.02 -20.69 8.18
N ALA A 281 -9.73 -20.36 8.06
CA ALA A 281 -8.99 -20.48 6.80
C ALA A 281 -8.74 -21.95 6.44
N LYS A 282 -8.28 -22.76 7.40
CA LYS A 282 -8.09 -24.21 7.20
C LYS A 282 -9.38 -24.89 6.76
N LYS A 283 -10.50 -24.52 7.37
CA LYS A 283 -11.83 -25.06 6.99
C LYS A 283 -12.33 -24.54 5.65
N LYS A 284 -11.99 -23.32 5.26
CA LYS A 284 -12.25 -22.80 3.91
C LYS A 284 -11.50 -23.63 2.88
N TRP A 285 -10.22 -23.88 3.07
CA TRP A 285 -9.39 -24.68 2.17
C TRP A 285 -9.90 -26.12 2.05
N GLU A 286 -10.19 -26.77 3.19
CA GLU A 286 -10.76 -28.13 3.21
C GLU A 286 -12.05 -28.23 2.37
N ARG A 287 -12.99 -27.26 2.53
CA ARG A 287 -14.24 -27.24 1.75
C ARG A 287 -14.00 -26.98 0.26
N ALA A 288 -12.99 -26.20 -0.08
CA ALA A 288 -12.66 -25.84 -1.45
C ALA A 288 -11.71 -26.84 -2.14
N GLY A 289 -11.23 -27.88 -1.42
CA GLY A 289 -10.24 -28.82 -1.93
C GLY A 289 -8.88 -28.16 -2.23
N ILE A 290 -8.53 -27.13 -1.46
CA ILE A 290 -7.24 -26.44 -1.57
C ILE A 290 -6.25 -27.10 -0.62
N GLU A 291 -5.11 -27.53 -1.14
CA GLU A 291 -4.00 -28.12 -0.40
C GLU A 291 -2.77 -27.22 -0.50
N ILE A 292 -2.33 -26.68 0.62
CA ILE A 292 -1.16 -25.79 0.67
C ILE A 292 0.08 -26.62 1.01
N GLU A 293 1.06 -26.60 0.13
CA GLU A 293 2.38 -27.15 0.40
C GLU A 293 3.12 -26.25 1.40
N MET A 294 3.34 -26.76 2.60
CA MET A 294 4.04 -26.04 3.67
C MET A 294 4.89 -27.00 4.49
N THR A 295 6.00 -26.52 5.02
CA THR A 295 6.91 -27.31 5.87
C THR A 295 6.71 -26.95 7.34
N ASP A 296 7.21 -27.82 8.24
CA ASP A 296 7.22 -27.52 9.67
C ASP A 296 8.11 -26.31 9.99
N GLU A 297 9.18 -26.10 9.21
CA GLU A 297 10.04 -24.92 9.31
C GLU A 297 9.30 -23.64 8.95
N ASP A 298 8.44 -23.65 7.94
CA ASP A 298 7.60 -22.51 7.57
C ASP A 298 6.71 -22.10 8.75
N LEU A 299 6.05 -23.07 9.35
CA LEU A 299 5.14 -22.86 10.49
C LEU A 299 5.90 -22.35 11.73
N ALA A 300 7.11 -22.87 11.99
CA ALA A 300 7.97 -22.41 13.06
C ALA A 300 8.42 -20.96 12.84
N LEU A 301 8.87 -20.62 11.63
CA LEU A 301 9.29 -19.24 11.27
C LEU A 301 8.14 -18.24 11.48
N MET A 302 6.96 -18.55 10.99
CA MET A 302 5.80 -17.66 11.15
C MET A 302 5.42 -17.49 12.62
N LYS A 303 5.51 -18.55 13.42
CA LYS A 303 5.19 -18.51 14.85
C LYS A 303 6.18 -17.69 15.66
N GLU A 304 7.46 -17.77 15.34
CA GLU A 304 8.54 -17.14 16.09
C GLU A 304 8.77 -15.68 15.69
N HIS A 305 8.46 -15.31 14.45
CA HIS A 305 8.81 -14.01 13.87
C HIS A 305 7.57 -13.24 13.41
N THR A 306 6.69 -12.91 14.34
CA THR A 306 5.52 -12.05 14.09
C THR A 306 5.92 -10.60 14.01
N VAL A 307 5.10 -9.80 13.32
CA VAL A 307 5.35 -8.36 13.12
C VAL A 307 5.28 -7.56 14.42
N ASP A 308 6.03 -6.45 14.47
CA ASP A 308 6.08 -5.53 15.63
C ASP A 308 4.84 -4.64 15.71
N PHE A 309 4.30 -4.22 14.56
CA PHE A 309 3.13 -3.35 14.46
C PHE A 309 2.26 -3.72 13.25
N ILE A 310 1.01 -3.25 13.25
CA ILE A 310 0.06 -3.46 12.16
C ILE A 310 -0.09 -2.17 11.40
N SER A 311 0.12 -2.18 10.09
CA SER A 311 -0.18 -1.04 9.23
C SER A 311 -1.26 -1.37 8.22
N PHE A 312 -1.94 -0.34 7.75
CA PHE A 312 -3.02 -0.51 6.79
C PHE A 312 -3.29 0.76 5.99
N SER A 313 -3.93 0.57 4.83
CA SER A 313 -4.58 1.61 4.06
C SER A 313 -6.06 1.68 4.39
N TYR A 314 -6.62 2.89 4.40
CA TYR A 314 -8.05 3.11 4.51
C TYR A 314 -8.49 4.19 3.53
N TYR A 315 -9.43 3.85 2.66
CA TYR A 315 -10.02 4.78 1.70
C TYR A 315 -11.53 4.83 1.80
N SER A 316 -12.14 3.68 2.13
CA SER A 316 -13.58 3.48 1.99
C SER A 316 -14.04 2.31 2.85
N SER A 317 -15.28 2.35 3.30
CA SER A 317 -16.00 1.18 3.84
C SER A 317 -16.72 0.44 2.74
N ARG A 318 -17.19 -0.78 3.05
CA ARG A 318 -17.83 -1.69 2.11
C ARG A 318 -19.11 -2.24 2.71
N VAL A 319 -19.97 -2.82 1.86
CA VAL A 319 -21.22 -3.44 2.29
C VAL A 319 -21.27 -4.87 1.78
N ALA A 320 -21.61 -5.81 2.67
CA ALA A 320 -21.80 -7.22 2.36
C ALA A 320 -23.29 -7.62 2.46
N SER A 321 -23.74 -8.53 1.60
CA SER A 321 -25.09 -9.08 1.63
C SER A 321 -25.07 -10.56 1.32
N GLY A 322 -25.90 -11.34 2.01
CA GLY A 322 -26.14 -12.74 1.71
C GLY A 322 -26.89 -12.96 0.39
N ASP A 323 -27.39 -11.89 -0.22
CA ASP A 323 -27.99 -11.88 -1.56
C ASP A 323 -27.55 -10.61 -2.34
N PRO A 324 -26.33 -10.62 -2.91
CA PRO A 324 -25.77 -9.44 -3.57
C PRO A 324 -26.30 -9.21 -4.99
N ALA A 325 -26.97 -10.19 -5.61
CA ALA A 325 -27.27 -10.17 -7.04
C ALA A 325 -28.18 -9.03 -7.47
N GLU A 326 -29.12 -8.61 -6.61
CA GLU A 326 -30.12 -7.56 -6.89
C GLU A 326 -29.76 -6.20 -6.27
N LYS A 327 -28.55 -6.04 -5.71
CA LYS A 327 -28.15 -4.81 -5.02
C LYS A 327 -27.44 -3.85 -5.96
N GLU A 328 -27.74 -2.55 -5.83
CA GLU A 328 -27.01 -1.50 -6.53
C GLU A 328 -25.54 -1.49 -6.06
N LYS A 329 -24.62 -1.50 -7.03
CA LYS A 329 -23.18 -1.50 -6.76
C LYS A 329 -22.57 -0.12 -7.00
N THR A 330 -21.49 0.16 -6.27
CA THR A 330 -20.67 1.34 -6.53
C THR A 330 -19.88 1.18 -7.83
N ALA A 331 -19.48 2.30 -8.42
CA ALA A 331 -18.62 2.31 -9.60
C ALA A 331 -17.14 2.02 -9.27
N GLY A 332 -16.84 1.54 -8.07
CA GLY A 332 -15.49 1.25 -7.59
C GLY A 332 -14.69 0.37 -8.57
N ASN A 333 -13.38 0.62 -8.66
CA ASN A 333 -12.49 -0.10 -9.55
C ASN A 333 -12.29 -1.58 -9.12
N ILE A 334 -11.18 -1.94 -8.43
CA ILE A 334 -10.89 -3.33 -8.03
C ILE A 334 -11.90 -3.87 -6.99
N PHE A 335 -12.46 -3.00 -6.16
CA PHE A 335 -13.42 -3.34 -5.10
C PHE A 335 -14.80 -2.71 -5.35
N ALA A 336 -15.51 -3.17 -6.39
CA ALA A 336 -16.92 -2.83 -6.50
C ALA A 336 -17.69 -3.41 -5.30
N SER A 337 -18.31 -2.54 -4.51
CA SER A 337 -19.10 -2.90 -3.33
C SER A 337 -20.57 -2.59 -3.55
N ILE A 338 -21.44 -3.19 -2.74
CA ILE A 338 -22.83 -2.76 -2.65
C ILE A 338 -22.85 -1.31 -2.13
N LYS A 339 -23.68 -0.46 -2.74
CA LYS A 339 -23.81 0.94 -2.36
C LYS A 339 -24.41 1.05 -0.95
N ASN A 340 -23.73 1.80 -0.08
CA ASN A 340 -24.31 2.18 1.20
C ASN A 340 -25.21 3.40 1.01
N PRO A 341 -26.52 3.31 1.32
CA PRO A 341 -27.46 4.41 1.08
C PRO A 341 -27.25 5.62 2.00
N TYR A 342 -26.42 5.49 3.02
CA TYR A 342 -26.17 6.52 4.03
C TYR A 342 -24.85 7.28 3.80
N LEU A 343 -24.08 6.94 2.75
CA LEU A 343 -22.76 7.52 2.51
C LEU A 343 -22.70 8.18 1.15
N ASP A 344 -22.01 9.30 1.09
CA ASP A 344 -21.58 9.94 -0.15
C ASP A 344 -20.45 9.16 -0.80
N VAL A 345 -20.23 9.38 -2.10
CA VAL A 345 -19.17 8.74 -2.86
C VAL A 345 -18.28 9.79 -3.54
N SER A 346 -17.01 9.44 -3.71
CA SER A 346 -16.08 10.23 -4.51
C SER A 346 -16.38 10.12 -6.01
N GLU A 347 -15.68 10.91 -6.84
CA GLU A 347 -15.78 10.86 -8.31
C GLU A 347 -15.48 9.46 -8.88
N TRP A 348 -14.71 8.63 -8.17
CA TRP A 348 -14.41 7.23 -8.52
C TRP A 348 -15.32 6.21 -7.83
N GLY A 349 -16.43 6.64 -7.23
CA GLY A 349 -17.43 5.77 -6.60
C GLY A 349 -17.00 5.17 -5.26
N TRP A 350 -15.98 5.69 -4.61
CA TRP A 350 -15.55 5.24 -3.30
C TRP A 350 -16.36 5.94 -2.21
N GLN A 351 -16.96 5.15 -1.34
CA GLN A 351 -17.77 5.66 -0.23
C GLN A 351 -16.90 6.41 0.78
N ILE A 352 -17.32 7.62 1.14
CA ILE A 352 -16.63 8.50 2.08
C ILE A 352 -17.17 8.20 3.47
N ASP A 353 -16.35 7.60 4.34
CA ASP A 353 -16.79 7.12 5.65
C ASP A 353 -15.73 7.35 6.74
N PRO A 354 -15.70 8.55 7.33
CA PRO A 354 -14.80 8.84 8.44
C PRO A 354 -15.09 7.99 9.70
N LEU A 355 -16.37 7.70 9.99
CA LEU A 355 -16.72 6.85 11.13
C LEU A 355 -16.28 5.40 10.89
N GLY A 356 -16.39 4.91 9.68
CA GLY A 356 -15.85 3.60 9.27
C GLY A 356 -14.34 3.51 9.49
N PHE A 357 -13.62 4.60 9.32
CA PHE A 357 -12.20 4.68 9.65
C PHE A 357 -11.94 4.48 11.16
N ARG A 358 -12.70 5.19 12.02
CA ARG A 358 -12.64 5.00 13.48
C ARG A 358 -12.98 3.57 13.88
N ILE A 359 -14.03 2.98 13.28
CA ILE A 359 -14.42 1.59 13.52
C ILE A 359 -13.31 0.63 13.11
N THR A 360 -12.69 0.85 11.94
CA THR A 360 -11.58 0.02 11.45
C THR A 360 -10.38 0.06 12.40
N LEU A 361 -10.01 1.25 12.89
CA LEU A 361 -8.93 1.42 13.88
C LEU A 361 -9.21 0.62 15.14
N ASN A 362 -10.42 0.75 15.70
CA ASN A 362 -10.83 0.00 16.89
C ASN A 362 -10.84 -1.52 16.62
N SER A 363 -11.40 -1.95 15.49
CA SER A 363 -11.49 -3.38 15.15
C SER A 363 -10.11 -4.04 15.03
N ILE A 364 -9.14 -3.36 14.43
CA ILE A 364 -7.78 -3.88 14.28
C ILE A 364 -7.07 -3.87 15.64
N TRP A 365 -7.22 -2.79 16.42
CA TRP A 365 -6.64 -2.70 17.76
C TRP A 365 -7.18 -3.80 18.67
N ASP A 366 -8.49 -3.97 18.76
CA ASP A 366 -9.12 -5.00 19.58
C ASP A 366 -8.70 -6.41 19.18
N ARG A 367 -8.49 -6.63 17.88
CA ARG A 367 -8.14 -7.95 17.34
C ARG A 367 -6.71 -8.36 17.67
N TYR A 368 -5.74 -7.44 17.67
CA TYR A 368 -4.31 -7.78 17.74
C TYR A 368 -3.57 -7.22 18.94
N GLN A 369 -4.03 -6.13 19.54
CA GLN A 369 -3.36 -5.44 20.66
C GLN A 369 -1.88 -5.17 20.38
N LYS A 370 -1.56 -4.77 19.14
CA LYS A 370 -0.25 -4.29 18.70
C LYS A 370 -0.37 -2.86 18.21
N PRO A 371 0.67 -2.02 18.34
CA PRO A 371 0.64 -0.65 17.81
C PRO A 371 0.20 -0.62 16.35
N LEU A 372 -0.60 0.36 15.97
CA LEU A 372 -1.09 0.56 14.61
C LEU A 372 -0.34 1.67 13.90
N PHE A 373 -0.33 1.64 12.57
CA PHE A 373 0.14 2.72 11.72
C PHE A 373 -0.79 2.85 10.51
N VAL A 374 -1.41 4.01 10.33
CA VAL A 374 -2.15 4.30 9.10
C VAL A 374 -1.17 4.79 8.06
N VAL A 375 -0.86 3.95 7.07
CA VAL A 375 0.18 4.25 6.09
C VAL A 375 -0.36 4.73 4.75
N GLU A 376 -1.69 4.67 4.54
CA GLU A 376 -2.36 5.29 3.40
C GLU A 376 -3.78 5.72 3.78
N ASN A 377 -4.13 6.95 3.44
CA ASN A 377 -5.47 7.50 3.41
C ASN A 377 -5.49 8.71 2.50
N GLY A 378 -6.53 8.93 1.72
CA GLY A 378 -6.61 10.06 0.83
C GLY A 378 -7.80 10.02 -0.11
N LEU A 379 -8.02 11.16 -0.78
CA LEU A 379 -9.06 11.35 -1.78
C LEU A 379 -8.45 11.54 -3.15
N GLY A 380 -8.75 10.64 -4.08
CA GLY A 380 -8.49 10.83 -5.50
C GLY A 380 -9.54 11.78 -6.11
N ALA A 381 -9.10 12.86 -6.73
CA ALA A 381 -9.97 13.85 -7.33
C ALA A 381 -9.37 14.42 -8.62
N VAL A 382 -10.21 14.97 -9.48
CA VAL A 382 -9.79 15.76 -10.62
C VAL A 382 -9.50 17.17 -10.16
N ASP A 383 -8.24 17.56 -10.18
CA ASP A 383 -7.83 18.92 -9.82
C ASP A 383 -7.82 19.83 -11.04
N THR A 384 -8.22 21.09 -10.83
CA THR A 384 -8.18 22.13 -11.88
C THR A 384 -7.19 23.22 -11.45
N PRO A 385 -5.95 23.18 -11.97
CA PRO A 385 -4.97 24.21 -11.64
C PRO A 385 -5.29 25.55 -12.34
N ASP A 386 -4.93 26.64 -11.69
CA ASP A 386 -4.89 27.97 -12.32
C ASP A 386 -3.66 28.10 -13.25
N GLU A 387 -3.46 29.28 -13.82
CA GLU A 387 -2.34 29.60 -14.73
C GLU A 387 -0.94 29.42 -14.09
N ASN A 388 -0.86 29.40 -12.75
CA ASN A 388 0.37 29.23 -11.99
C ASN A 388 0.56 27.78 -11.50
N GLY A 389 -0.42 26.89 -11.72
CA GLY A 389 -0.45 25.53 -11.23
C GLY A 389 -0.99 25.39 -9.80
N TYR A 390 -1.58 26.45 -9.24
CA TYR A 390 -2.23 26.41 -7.92
C TYR A 390 -3.62 25.78 -8.03
N VAL A 391 -3.96 24.93 -7.05
CA VAL A 391 -5.23 24.24 -6.96
C VAL A 391 -5.91 24.58 -5.64
N GLU A 392 -7.14 25.10 -5.70
CA GLU A 392 -8.01 25.28 -4.52
C GLU A 392 -8.76 23.98 -4.22
N ASP A 393 -8.12 23.07 -3.50
CA ASP A 393 -8.61 21.72 -3.22
C ASP A 393 -9.30 21.57 -1.85
N ASP A 394 -10.27 22.44 -1.58
CA ASP A 394 -11.07 22.42 -0.33
C ASP A 394 -11.76 21.06 -0.10
N TYR A 395 -12.18 20.38 -1.17
CA TYR A 395 -12.75 19.03 -1.12
C TYR A 395 -11.77 18.00 -0.53
N ARG A 396 -10.46 18.14 -0.81
CA ARG A 396 -9.42 17.27 -0.23
C ARG A 396 -9.20 17.61 1.24
N ILE A 397 -9.15 18.89 1.56
CA ILE A 397 -9.04 19.38 2.94
C ILE A 397 -10.21 18.84 3.78
N ASP A 398 -11.44 18.95 3.29
CA ASP A 398 -12.62 18.48 3.99
C ASP A 398 -12.61 16.97 4.23
N TYR A 399 -12.26 16.18 3.21
CA TYR A 399 -12.10 14.73 3.34
C TYR A 399 -11.06 14.36 4.41
N LEU A 400 -9.87 14.95 4.34
CA LEU A 400 -8.78 14.65 5.27
C LEU A 400 -9.11 15.15 6.70
N ARG A 401 -9.72 16.32 6.82
CA ARG A 401 -10.16 16.85 8.12
C ARG A 401 -11.10 15.89 8.84
N GLN A 402 -12.12 15.40 8.17
CA GLN A 402 -13.09 14.47 8.74
C GLN A 402 -12.43 13.16 9.18
N HIS A 403 -11.52 12.61 8.37
CA HIS A 403 -10.79 11.38 8.69
C HIS A 403 -9.79 11.59 9.84
N ILE A 404 -9.06 12.70 9.87
CA ILE A 404 -8.14 13.02 10.98
C ILE A 404 -8.91 13.21 12.29
N LEU A 405 -10.08 13.83 12.26
CA LEU A 405 -10.93 13.95 13.44
C LEU A 405 -11.39 12.58 13.95
N ALA A 406 -11.85 11.70 13.08
CA ALA A 406 -12.24 10.34 13.42
C ALA A 406 -11.08 9.52 13.98
N MET A 407 -9.90 9.64 13.38
CA MET A 407 -8.66 9.02 13.85
C MET A 407 -8.24 9.55 15.22
N ARG A 408 -8.35 10.87 15.44
CA ARG A 408 -8.06 11.50 16.74
C ARG A 408 -8.97 10.96 17.84
N ASP A 409 -10.26 10.80 17.55
CA ASP A 409 -11.19 10.21 18.48
C ASP A 409 -10.87 8.76 18.80
N ALA A 410 -10.45 7.95 17.81
CA ALA A 410 -10.00 6.58 18.05
C ALA A 410 -8.81 6.53 19.03
N VAL A 411 -7.87 7.46 18.91
CA VAL A 411 -6.70 7.53 19.81
C VAL A 411 -7.08 8.08 21.19
N VAL A 412 -7.78 9.21 21.23
CA VAL A 412 -7.98 9.98 22.48
C VAL A 412 -9.15 9.45 23.29
N GLU A 413 -10.23 9.05 22.64
CA GLU A 413 -11.45 8.58 23.32
C GLU A 413 -11.49 7.06 23.47
N ASP A 414 -11.03 6.32 22.44
CA ASP A 414 -11.16 4.87 22.42
C ASP A 414 -9.87 4.15 22.88
N GLY A 415 -8.74 4.86 22.97
CA GLY A 415 -7.49 4.32 23.51
C GLY A 415 -6.69 3.45 22.51
N VAL A 416 -6.90 3.66 21.22
CA VAL A 416 -6.11 2.99 20.18
C VAL A 416 -4.68 3.50 20.22
N GLU A 417 -3.70 2.59 20.28
CA GLU A 417 -2.28 2.93 20.17
C GLU A 417 -1.89 3.09 18.69
N LEU A 418 -1.69 4.34 18.27
CA LEU A 418 -1.38 4.70 16.91
C LEU A 418 -0.03 5.41 16.82
N LEU A 419 0.90 4.87 16.03
CA LEU A 419 2.27 5.38 15.86
C LEU A 419 2.33 6.60 14.93
N GLY A 420 1.49 6.62 13.90
CA GLY A 420 1.54 7.66 12.90
C GLY A 420 0.47 7.54 11.81
N TYR A 421 0.52 8.51 10.91
CA TYR A 421 -0.39 8.65 9.80
C TYR A 421 0.34 9.22 8.58
N THR A 422 0.28 8.52 7.46
CA THR A 422 0.77 9.01 6.18
C THR A 422 -0.37 9.08 5.17
N THR A 423 -0.54 10.24 4.54
CA THR A 423 -1.51 10.40 3.45
C THR A 423 -1.01 9.70 2.20
N TRP A 424 -1.92 9.08 1.45
CA TRP A 424 -1.56 8.47 0.19
C TRP A 424 -1.34 9.51 -0.90
N GLY A 425 -0.24 9.32 -1.65
CA GLY A 425 0.08 10.17 -2.78
C GLY A 425 0.27 11.63 -2.37
N CYS A 426 1.10 11.89 -1.35
CA CYS A 426 1.36 13.25 -0.84
C CYS A 426 1.85 14.25 -1.89
N ILE A 427 2.38 13.75 -2.99
CA ILE A 427 2.61 14.42 -4.26
C ILE A 427 1.81 13.67 -5.33
N ASP A 428 1.28 14.37 -6.34
CA ASP A 428 0.56 13.73 -7.43
C ASP A 428 1.41 12.65 -8.10
N LEU A 429 0.81 11.50 -8.33
CA LEU A 429 1.46 10.33 -8.90
C LEU A 429 0.49 9.52 -9.76
N VAL A 430 1.01 8.54 -10.48
CA VAL A 430 0.20 7.63 -11.30
C VAL A 430 -0.70 6.77 -10.40
N SER A 431 -2.00 6.74 -10.70
CA SER A 431 -2.95 5.89 -9.97
C SER A 431 -2.67 4.39 -10.21
N ALA A 432 -2.56 3.59 -9.14
CA ALA A 432 -2.34 2.16 -9.25
C ALA A 432 -3.49 1.44 -9.96
N GLY A 433 -4.73 1.76 -9.60
CA GLY A 433 -5.92 1.12 -10.15
C GLY A 433 -6.19 1.45 -11.62
N THR A 434 -6.09 2.74 -11.98
CA THR A 434 -6.49 3.23 -13.31
C THR A 434 -5.32 3.52 -14.25
N GLY A 435 -4.10 3.72 -13.72
CA GLY A 435 -2.94 4.18 -14.49
C GLY A 435 -2.98 5.66 -14.85
N GLU A 436 -3.94 6.41 -14.35
CA GLU A 436 -4.20 7.80 -14.71
C GLU A 436 -3.49 8.79 -13.80
N MET A 437 -2.98 9.88 -14.38
CA MET A 437 -2.49 11.03 -13.62
C MET A 437 -3.62 11.95 -13.15
N LYS A 438 -4.75 12.01 -13.85
CA LYS A 438 -5.88 12.89 -13.47
C LYS A 438 -6.51 12.54 -12.13
N LYS A 439 -6.36 11.30 -11.65
CA LYS A 439 -6.81 10.87 -10.32
C LYS A 439 -5.78 11.28 -9.27
N ARG A 440 -5.85 12.52 -8.85
CA ARG A 440 -4.85 13.19 -8.03
C ARG A 440 -5.15 13.10 -6.54
N TYR A 441 -4.12 12.84 -5.75
CA TYR A 441 -4.20 12.71 -4.29
C TYR A 441 -3.38 13.76 -3.54
N GLY A 442 -2.41 14.38 -4.23
CA GLY A 442 -1.31 15.11 -3.61
C GLY A 442 -1.67 16.47 -3.03
N PHE A 443 -0.84 16.91 -2.09
CA PHE A 443 -0.72 18.31 -1.66
C PHE A 443 0.11 19.13 -2.63
N ILE A 444 0.85 18.45 -3.49
CA ILE A 444 1.74 19.00 -4.50
C ILE A 444 1.24 18.55 -5.87
N TYR A 445 0.86 19.52 -6.69
CA TYR A 445 0.47 19.29 -8.07
C TYR A 445 1.72 19.03 -8.91
N VAL A 446 1.66 18.03 -9.78
CA VAL A 446 2.68 17.76 -10.79
C VAL A 446 2.08 17.99 -12.17
N ASP A 447 2.68 18.85 -12.95
CA ASP A 447 2.24 19.17 -14.31
C ASP A 447 2.53 17.99 -15.26
N ARG A 448 1.61 17.05 -15.30
CA ARG A 448 1.60 15.85 -16.15
C ARG A 448 0.17 15.38 -16.37
N ASP A 449 -0.15 15.01 -17.61
CA ASP A 449 -1.44 14.43 -17.98
C ASP A 449 -1.39 12.89 -18.11
N ASN A 450 -2.53 12.30 -18.52
CA ASN A 450 -2.64 10.85 -18.71
C ASN A 450 -1.84 10.31 -19.89
N GLU A 451 -1.53 11.16 -20.86
CA GLU A 451 -0.78 10.84 -22.09
C GLU A 451 0.73 11.06 -21.91
N GLY A 452 1.14 11.52 -20.73
CA GLY A 452 2.55 11.78 -20.43
C GLY A 452 3.04 13.14 -20.86
N ASN A 453 2.16 14.08 -21.24
CA ASN A 453 2.53 15.45 -21.53
C ASN A 453 2.63 16.27 -20.25
N GLY A 454 3.36 17.39 -20.33
CA GLY A 454 3.56 18.30 -19.21
C GLY A 454 5.04 18.58 -18.95
N THR A 455 5.29 19.51 -18.04
CA THR A 455 6.64 20.00 -17.72
C THR A 455 7.25 19.31 -16.51
N LEU A 456 6.49 18.48 -15.82
CA LEU A 456 6.83 17.88 -14.52
C LEU A 456 7.06 18.92 -13.40
N LYS A 457 6.69 20.16 -13.61
CA LYS A 457 6.80 21.22 -12.59
C LYS A 457 5.96 20.85 -11.37
N ARG A 458 6.52 21.03 -10.16
CA ARG A 458 5.84 20.89 -8.89
C ARG A 458 5.26 22.22 -8.44
N SER A 459 4.00 22.21 -7.97
CA SER A 459 3.31 23.40 -7.44
C SER A 459 2.53 23.02 -6.18
N LYS A 460 2.55 23.88 -5.17
CA LYS A 460 1.78 23.65 -3.94
C LYS A 460 0.29 23.88 -4.19
N LYS A 461 -0.56 22.99 -3.67
CA LYS A 461 -2.01 23.18 -3.61
C LYS A 461 -2.41 23.87 -2.31
N LYS A 462 -3.66 24.28 -2.17
CA LYS A 462 -4.19 24.86 -0.92
C LYS A 462 -4.01 23.93 0.27
N SER A 463 -4.24 22.64 0.06
CA SER A 463 -4.08 21.59 1.07
C SER A 463 -2.65 21.45 1.61
N PHE A 464 -1.62 21.93 0.90
CA PHE A 464 -0.24 21.92 1.38
C PHE A 464 -0.07 22.74 2.67
N ASP A 465 -0.52 23.97 2.68
CA ASP A 465 -0.40 24.85 3.84
C ASP A 465 -1.35 24.43 4.98
N TRP A 466 -2.51 23.89 4.62
CA TRP A 466 -3.43 23.32 5.60
C TRP A 466 -2.81 22.11 6.33
N TYR A 467 -2.22 21.15 5.60
CA TYR A 467 -1.62 19.98 6.22
C TYR A 467 -0.35 20.31 7.01
N LYS A 468 0.42 21.29 6.53
CA LYS A 468 1.55 21.86 7.29
C LYS A 468 1.10 22.37 8.69
N LYS A 469 -0.03 23.07 8.74
CA LYS A 469 -0.63 23.53 10.01
C LYS A 469 -1.09 22.38 10.89
N VAL A 470 -1.75 21.37 10.33
CA VAL A 470 -2.16 20.17 11.07
C VAL A 470 -0.95 19.49 11.73
N ILE A 471 0.14 19.30 11.00
CA ILE A 471 1.38 18.72 11.52
C ILE A 471 1.98 19.59 12.62
N ALA A 472 2.12 20.89 12.38
CA ALA A 472 2.72 21.83 13.32
C ALA A 472 1.98 21.90 14.66
N THR A 473 0.66 21.67 14.64
CA THR A 473 -0.19 21.68 15.84
C THR A 473 -0.45 20.28 16.41
N ASN A 474 0.21 19.25 15.87
CA ASN A 474 -0.02 17.85 16.24
C ASN A 474 -1.51 17.44 16.21
N GLY A 475 -2.24 17.91 15.18
CA GLY A 475 -3.65 17.63 14.98
C GLY A 475 -4.62 18.42 15.89
N ALA A 476 -4.14 19.44 16.62
CA ALA A 476 -5.00 20.29 17.43
C ALA A 476 -5.85 21.23 16.56
N ASP A 477 -5.26 21.81 15.53
CA ASP A 477 -5.91 22.70 14.56
C ASP A 477 -6.01 22.01 13.20
N VAL A 478 -7.22 21.65 12.84
CA VAL A 478 -7.58 20.99 11.57
C VAL A 478 -8.52 21.85 10.71
N GLU A 479 -8.78 23.11 11.12
CA GLU A 479 -9.68 24.04 10.40
C GLU A 479 -9.01 24.66 9.16
#